data_10d2a72129f94a29ef3288d61883b4ce
#
_entry.id   10d2a72129f94a29ef3288d61883b4ce
#
_cell.length_a   1.000
_cell.length_b   1.000
_cell.length_c   1.000
_cell.angle_alpha   90.00
_cell.angle_beta   90.00
_cell.angle_gamma   90.00
#
_symmetry.space_group_name_H-M   'P 1'
#
loop_
_entity.id
_entity.type
_entity.pdbx_description
1 polymer ?
#
loop_
_entity_poly.entity_id
_entity_poly.type
_entity_poly.pdbx_seq_one_letter_code
_entity_poly.pdbx_strand_id
1 'polypeptide(L)'
;QGGSPGSGNNPFDPSQMPVGRPYLHSSAKVMIDALLSLGVLPFTSIPTAIGAAAVRIVDHEKPVFRQTRLGYMANPFVINKLRTMPGVPETTHSNGRHSDPRRSQLGRLLSLLRIDESPQLVNVAKREMSIIGPRPLVPLIFDDARHVVGSKEADEWIKVRSLALPGIFDEFSNAHHSYHVEGDEADQLRFRIASESAYILEKASVQEDLRIMGNTLGLFGSTVMRHAVEIVGRTPSTGA
;
A
#
# COMPACT_ATOMS: atom_id res chain seq x y z
N GLN A 1 -14.39 9.48 -46.20
CA GLN A 1 -13.06 8.94 -45.88
C GLN A 1 -12.88 9.09 -44.37
N GLY A 2 -13.19 8.00 -43.65
CA GLY A 2 -13.02 7.92 -42.19
C GLY A 2 -11.59 7.49 -41.90
N GLY A 3 -10.79 8.42 -41.35
CA GLY A 3 -9.50 8.11 -40.76
C GLY A 3 -9.73 7.29 -39.49
N SER A 4 -9.21 6.06 -39.41
CA SER A 4 -9.11 5.28 -38.21
C SER A 4 -8.33 6.08 -37.15
N PRO A 5 -8.80 6.13 -35.87
CA PRO A 5 -7.99 6.71 -34.79
C PRO A 5 -6.71 5.88 -34.72
N GLY A 6 -5.56 6.55 -34.79
CA GLY A 6 -4.25 5.95 -34.76
C GLY A 6 -4.11 4.95 -33.58
N SER A 7 -3.45 3.85 -33.85
CA SER A 7 -3.00 2.88 -32.86
C SER A 7 -2.03 3.58 -31.90
N GLY A 8 -2.59 4.29 -30.90
CA GLY A 8 -1.80 4.80 -29.79
C GLY A 8 -1.13 3.59 -29.17
N ASN A 9 0.20 3.64 -29.04
CA ASN A 9 1.00 2.62 -28.38
C ASN A 9 0.32 2.29 -27.04
N ASN A 10 -0.27 1.12 -26.97
CA ASN A 10 -0.78 0.62 -25.71
C ASN A 10 0.46 0.34 -24.81
N PRO A 11 0.71 1.12 -23.75
CA PRO A 11 1.88 0.94 -22.90
C PRO A 11 1.91 -0.45 -22.24
N PHE A 12 0.80 -1.18 -22.27
CA PHE A 12 0.63 -2.53 -21.72
C PHE A 12 0.57 -3.62 -22.79
N ASP A 13 1.18 -3.40 -23.96
CA ASP A 13 1.36 -4.42 -24.98
C ASP A 13 2.25 -5.54 -24.40
N PRO A 14 1.73 -6.79 -24.27
CA PRO A 14 2.48 -7.90 -23.68
C PRO A 14 3.82 -8.20 -24.36
N SER A 15 3.94 -7.87 -25.67
CA SER A 15 5.19 -8.07 -26.42
C SER A 15 6.31 -7.10 -26.03
N GLN A 16 5.96 -5.98 -25.39
CA GLN A 16 6.88 -4.93 -24.97
C GLN A 16 7.04 -4.85 -23.44
N MET A 17 6.40 -5.77 -22.72
CA MET A 17 6.51 -5.81 -21.27
C MET A 17 7.79 -6.53 -20.83
N PRO A 18 8.48 -6.02 -19.80
CA PRO A 18 9.59 -6.76 -19.20
C PRO A 18 9.08 -8.08 -18.58
N VAL A 19 10.00 -9.01 -18.36
CA VAL A 19 9.68 -10.30 -17.75
C VAL A 19 9.92 -10.21 -16.24
N GLY A 20 8.83 -10.26 -15.47
CA GLY A 20 8.91 -10.33 -14.01
C GLY A 20 9.33 -11.73 -13.53
N ARG A 21 9.67 -11.82 -12.24
CA ARG A 21 10.01 -13.12 -11.63
C ARG A 21 8.83 -14.10 -11.75
N PRO A 22 9.07 -15.34 -12.19
CA PRO A 22 8.01 -16.36 -12.32
C PRO A 22 7.24 -16.62 -11.01
N TYR A 23 7.90 -16.41 -9.87
CA TYR A 23 7.29 -16.55 -8.55
C TYR A 23 6.04 -15.69 -8.39
N LEU A 24 5.99 -14.47 -8.93
CA LEU A 24 4.86 -13.55 -8.81
C LEU A 24 3.52 -14.16 -9.25
N HIS A 25 3.56 -15.12 -10.18
CA HIS A 25 2.38 -15.81 -10.73
C HIS A 25 2.35 -17.29 -10.38
N SER A 26 3.26 -17.76 -9.51
CA SER A 26 3.35 -19.16 -9.13
C SER A 26 2.18 -19.60 -8.25
N SER A 27 1.85 -20.88 -8.30
CA SER A 27 0.88 -21.49 -7.38
C SER A 27 1.29 -21.31 -5.91
N ALA A 28 2.60 -21.29 -5.62
CA ALA A 28 3.11 -21.06 -4.27
C ALA A 28 2.73 -19.66 -3.76
N LYS A 29 2.94 -18.61 -4.58
CA LYS A 29 2.55 -17.23 -4.23
C LYS A 29 1.05 -17.12 -3.98
N VAL A 30 0.24 -17.67 -4.90
CA VAL A 30 -1.22 -17.68 -4.78
C VAL A 30 -1.69 -18.40 -3.51
N MET A 31 -1.08 -19.55 -3.21
CA MET A 31 -1.43 -20.32 -2.02
C MET A 31 -1.04 -19.60 -0.72
N ILE A 32 0.14 -18.98 -0.66
CA ILE A 32 0.58 -18.19 0.49
C ILE A 32 -0.38 -17.01 0.72
N ASP A 33 -0.68 -16.24 -0.32
CA ASP A 33 -1.61 -15.11 -0.23
C ASP A 33 -3.01 -15.56 0.25
N ALA A 34 -3.52 -16.67 -0.28
CA ALA A 34 -4.82 -17.21 0.11
C ALA A 34 -4.82 -17.71 1.56
N LEU A 35 -3.81 -18.49 1.97
CA LEU A 35 -3.70 -19.01 3.34
C LEU A 35 -3.55 -17.88 4.36
N LEU A 36 -2.71 -16.90 4.09
CA LEU A 36 -2.51 -15.77 4.98
C LEU A 36 -3.76 -14.88 5.05
N SER A 37 -4.36 -14.53 3.91
CA SER A 37 -5.55 -13.68 3.91
C SER A 37 -6.75 -14.35 4.57
N LEU A 38 -7.06 -15.60 4.23
CA LEU A 38 -8.18 -16.33 4.82
C LEU A 38 -7.95 -16.72 6.27
N GLY A 39 -6.69 -17.06 6.64
CA GLY A 39 -6.33 -17.40 8.00
C GLY A 39 -6.35 -16.21 8.96
N VAL A 40 -5.96 -15.01 8.50
CA VAL A 40 -5.91 -13.80 9.33
C VAL A 40 -7.27 -13.07 9.37
N LEU A 41 -8.08 -13.18 8.34
CA LEU A 41 -9.37 -12.50 8.22
C LEU A 41 -10.30 -12.71 9.44
N PRO A 42 -10.50 -13.92 10.00
CA PRO A 42 -11.35 -14.10 11.17
C PRO A 42 -10.85 -13.32 12.40
N PHE A 43 -9.54 -13.27 12.61
CA PHE A 43 -8.94 -12.58 13.75
C PHE A 43 -9.00 -11.06 13.62
N THR A 44 -8.92 -10.53 12.40
CA THR A 44 -9.00 -9.09 12.14
C THR A 44 -10.43 -8.59 12.00
N SER A 45 -11.41 -9.47 11.76
CA SER A 45 -12.81 -9.08 11.54
C SER A 45 -13.41 -8.38 12.76
N ILE A 46 -13.16 -8.88 13.98
CA ILE A 46 -13.68 -8.27 15.22
C ILE A 46 -13.08 -6.87 15.45
N PRO A 47 -11.73 -6.68 15.50
CA PRO A 47 -11.17 -5.34 15.66
C PRO A 47 -11.55 -4.40 14.50
N THR A 48 -11.70 -4.91 13.29
CA THR A 48 -12.19 -4.12 12.15
C THR A 48 -13.64 -3.65 12.36
N ALA A 49 -14.53 -4.52 12.83
CA ALA A 49 -15.91 -4.16 13.12
C ALA A 49 -16.00 -3.13 14.26
N ILE A 50 -15.20 -3.29 15.31
CA ILE A 50 -15.09 -2.32 16.41
C ILE A 50 -14.60 -0.98 15.87
N GLY A 51 -13.53 -0.97 15.06
CA GLY A 51 -12.99 0.22 14.43
C GLY A 51 -14.01 0.90 13.52
N ALA A 52 -14.78 0.14 12.74
CA ALA A 52 -15.85 0.64 11.89
C ALA A 52 -16.96 1.30 12.71
N ALA A 53 -17.39 0.67 13.80
CA ALA A 53 -18.38 1.25 14.71
C ALA A 53 -17.84 2.54 15.36
N ALA A 54 -16.57 2.56 15.78
CA ALA A 54 -15.94 3.73 16.35
C ALA A 54 -15.89 4.90 15.35
N VAL A 55 -15.50 4.66 14.08
CA VAL A 55 -15.53 5.70 13.02
C VAL A 55 -16.94 6.24 12.84
N ARG A 56 -17.95 5.38 12.87
CA ARG A 56 -19.35 5.80 12.72
C ARG A 56 -19.84 6.67 13.87
N ILE A 57 -19.41 6.35 15.10
CA ILE A 57 -19.90 7.01 16.34
C ILE A 57 -19.07 8.26 16.64
N VAL A 58 -17.75 8.19 16.52
CA VAL A 58 -16.82 9.26 16.95
C VAL A 58 -16.58 10.28 15.86
N ASP A 59 -16.28 9.81 14.64
CA ASP A 59 -15.99 10.68 13.50
C ASP A 59 -17.27 11.05 12.71
N HIS A 60 -18.42 10.42 13.00
CA HIS A 60 -19.70 10.59 12.30
C HIS A 60 -19.65 10.34 10.79
N GLU A 61 -18.67 9.53 10.34
CA GLU A 61 -18.39 9.26 8.93
C GLU A 61 -18.83 7.87 8.49
N LYS A 62 -18.83 7.63 7.16
CA LYS A 62 -18.95 6.29 6.60
C LYS A 62 -17.69 5.49 6.97
N PRO A 63 -17.81 4.34 7.66
CA PRO A 63 -16.65 3.61 8.18
C PRO A 63 -15.67 3.13 7.12
N VAL A 64 -16.18 2.70 5.96
CA VAL A 64 -15.38 2.16 4.87
C VAL A 64 -15.07 3.25 3.86
N PHE A 65 -13.79 3.48 3.65
CA PHE A 65 -13.24 4.30 2.57
C PHE A 65 -12.96 3.41 1.37
N ARG A 66 -13.41 3.83 0.19
CA ARG A 66 -13.23 3.09 -1.06
C ARG A 66 -12.54 3.98 -2.09
N GLN A 67 -11.50 3.44 -2.73
CA GLN A 67 -10.78 4.21 -3.75
C GLN A 67 -10.30 3.30 -4.87
N THR A 68 -10.46 3.75 -6.11
CA THR A 68 -9.93 3.06 -7.27
C THR A 68 -8.41 3.17 -7.31
N ARG A 69 -7.76 2.04 -7.55
CA ARG A 69 -6.31 1.88 -7.69
C ARG A 69 -6.01 1.08 -8.95
N LEU A 70 -4.76 1.15 -9.43
CA LEU A 70 -4.29 0.30 -10.51
C LEU A 70 -3.60 -0.94 -9.94
N GLY A 71 -4.01 -2.09 -10.46
CA GLY A 71 -3.50 -3.41 -10.09
C GLY A 71 -2.65 -4.04 -11.20
N TYR A 72 -2.68 -5.39 -11.25
CA TYR A 72 -2.00 -6.18 -12.27
C TYR A 72 -2.44 -5.77 -13.68
N MET A 73 -1.46 -5.61 -14.59
CA MET A 73 -1.68 -5.12 -15.96
C MET A 73 -2.46 -3.80 -16.01
N ALA A 74 -2.25 -2.94 -15.03
CA ALA A 74 -2.94 -1.65 -14.83
C ALA A 74 -4.48 -1.75 -14.77
N ASN A 75 -5.04 -2.93 -14.53
CA ASN A 75 -6.47 -3.09 -14.37
C ASN A 75 -6.94 -2.35 -13.11
N PRO A 76 -7.98 -1.52 -13.19
CA PRO A 76 -8.50 -0.82 -12.03
C PRO A 76 -9.21 -1.79 -11.08
N PHE A 77 -9.01 -1.60 -9.78
CA PHE A 77 -9.76 -2.28 -8.73
C PHE A 77 -10.06 -1.32 -7.58
N VAL A 78 -10.97 -1.70 -6.71
CA VAL A 78 -11.38 -0.87 -5.56
C VAL A 78 -10.73 -1.40 -4.29
N ILE A 79 -9.83 -0.60 -3.71
CA ILE A 79 -9.28 -0.88 -2.38
C ILE A 79 -10.30 -0.49 -1.31
N ASN A 80 -10.43 -1.31 -0.29
CA ASN A 80 -11.24 -1.06 0.88
C ASN A 80 -10.37 -0.85 2.11
N LYS A 81 -10.62 0.20 2.89
CA LYS A 81 -9.99 0.42 4.18
C LYS A 81 -10.91 1.14 5.15
N LEU A 82 -10.63 1.13 6.45
CA LEU A 82 -11.36 1.98 7.36
C LEU A 82 -10.99 3.44 7.11
N ARG A 83 -11.97 4.32 7.23
CA ARG A 83 -11.77 5.77 7.09
C ARG A 83 -11.00 6.30 8.30
N THR A 84 -9.89 6.95 8.04
CA THR A 84 -9.01 7.54 9.06
C THR A 84 -8.95 9.07 8.98
N MET A 85 -9.55 9.64 7.93
CA MET A 85 -9.57 11.07 7.63
C MET A 85 -11.01 11.52 7.38
N PRO A 86 -11.70 12.05 8.41
CA PRO A 86 -13.05 12.55 8.25
C PRO A 86 -13.12 13.71 7.26
N GLY A 87 -14.23 13.81 6.51
CA GLY A 87 -14.44 14.89 5.54
C GLY A 87 -13.57 14.83 4.28
N VAL A 88 -12.63 13.88 4.17
CA VAL A 88 -11.76 13.76 2.99
C VAL A 88 -12.45 12.90 1.93
N PRO A 89 -12.65 13.43 0.71
CA PRO A 89 -13.26 12.70 -0.40
C PRO A 89 -12.42 11.47 -0.82
N GLU A 90 -13.09 10.45 -1.33
CA GLU A 90 -12.45 9.21 -1.80
C GLU A 90 -11.54 9.42 -3.03
N THR A 91 -11.69 10.56 -3.71
CA THR A 91 -10.86 10.99 -4.83
C THR A 91 -9.55 11.65 -4.40
N THR A 92 -9.42 12.02 -3.13
CA THR A 92 -8.27 12.78 -2.62
C THR A 92 -7.07 11.86 -2.37
N HIS A 93 -5.88 12.31 -2.79
CA HIS A 93 -4.64 11.63 -2.48
C HIS A 93 -4.19 11.89 -1.05
N SER A 94 -3.67 10.85 -0.43
CA SER A 94 -2.98 10.93 0.85
C SER A 94 -1.59 10.33 0.68
N ASN A 95 -0.59 11.05 1.14
CA ASN A 95 0.81 10.59 1.13
C ASN A 95 1.04 9.40 2.08
N GLY A 96 -0.01 8.88 2.72
CA GLY A 96 0.06 7.73 3.62
C GLY A 96 0.80 7.99 4.95
N ARG A 97 1.32 9.19 5.18
CA ARG A 97 2.07 9.53 6.40
C ARG A 97 1.17 9.43 7.64
N HIS A 98 1.66 8.78 8.69
CA HIS A 98 0.96 8.72 9.98
C HIS A 98 0.73 10.12 10.58
N SER A 99 1.60 11.07 10.29
CA SER A 99 1.55 12.45 10.73
C SER A 99 0.63 13.36 9.91
N ASP A 100 -0.14 12.82 8.95
CA ASP A 100 -1.06 13.63 8.15
C ASP A 100 -2.07 14.33 9.07
N PRO A 101 -2.12 15.69 9.07
CA PRO A 101 -2.96 16.46 9.98
C PRO A 101 -4.46 16.23 9.77
N ARG A 102 -4.87 15.72 8.59
CA ARG A 102 -6.26 15.39 8.28
C ARG A 102 -6.78 14.16 9.01
N ARG A 103 -5.88 13.35 9.62
CA ARG A 103 -6.29 12.18 10.40
C ARG A 103 -6.91 12.60 11.72
N SER A 104 -8.07 12.04 12.06
CA SER A 104 -8.65 12.14 13.41
C SER A 104 -7.74 11.43 14.44
N GLN A 105 -7.97 11.68 15.74
CA GLN A 105 -7.28 10.92 16.80
C GLN A 105 -7.58 9.42 16.69
N LEU A 106 -8.84 9.06 16.45
CA LEU A 106 -9.25 7.69 16.19
C LEU A 106 -8.55 7.13 14.94
N GLY A 107 -8.52 7.90 13.84
CA GLY A 107 -7.85 7.51 12.60
C GLY A 107 -6.35 7.25 12.78
N ARG A 108 -5.68 8.05 13.62
CA ARG A 108 -4.26 7.79 13.99
C ARG A 108 -4.10 6.48 14.74
N LEU A 109 -4.99 6.19 15.70
CA LEU A 109 -4.96 4.93 16.45
C LEU A 109 -5.20 3.71 15.56
N LEU A 110 -6.24 3.76 14.70
CA LEU A 110 -6.54 2.68 13.76
C LEU A 110 -5.36 2.42 12.80
N SER A 111 -4.72 3.48 12.32
CA SER A 111 -3.57 3.38 11.44
C SER A 111 -2.31 2.90 12.16
N LEU A 112 -2.09 3.32 13.41
CA LEU A 112 -1.00 2.82 14.25
C LEU A 112 -1.11 1.32 14.46
N LEU A 113 -2.32 0.83 14.71
CA LEU A 113 -2.62 -0.60 14.92
C LEU A 113 -2.80 -1.39 13.61
N ARG A 114 -2.67 -0.74 12.45
CA ARG A 114 -2.89 -1.34 11.12
C ARG A 114 -4.28 -1.96 10.92
N ILE A 115 -5.24 -1.62 11.76
CA ILE A 115 -6.62 -2.09 11.66
C ILE A 115 -7.31 -1.47 10.44
N ASP A 116 -6.92 -0.25 10.06
CA ASP A 116 -7.48 0.45 8.91
C ASP A 116 -7.22 -0.26 7.58
N GLU A 117 -6.13 -1.01 7.45
CA GLU A 117 -5.79 -1.74 6.23
C GLU A 117 -6.33 -3.19 6.21
N SER A 118 -6.86 -3.70 7.33
CA SER A 118 -7.37 -5.08 7.39
C SER A 118 -8.50 -5.41 6.40
N PRO A 119 -9.39 -4.50 5.96
CA PRO A 119 -10.37 -4.79 4.91
C PRO A 119 -9.73 -5.15 3.55
N GLN A 120 -8.45 -4.81 3.33
CA GLN A 120 -7.73 -5.17 2.10
C GLN A 120 -7.45 -6.69 2.01
N LEU A 121 -7.51 -7.42 3.12
CA LEU A 121 -7.42 -8.89 3.08
C LEU A 121 -8.52 -9.51 2.20
N VAL A 122 -9.68 -8.85 2.08
CA VAL A 122 -10.73 -9.24 1.14
C VAL A 122 -10.28 -9.04 -0.31
N ASN A 123 -9.52 -7.97 -0.61
CA ASN A 123 -8.95 -7.76 -1.94
C ASN A 123 -7.90 -8.84 -2.27
N VAL A 124 -7.10 -9.28 -1.27
CA VAL A 124 -6.15 -10.39 -1.44
C VAL A 124 -6.90 -11.70 -1.71
N ALA A 125 -7.92 -12.02 -0.93
CA ALA A 125 -8.74 -13.22 -1.13
C ALA A 125 -9.42 -13.25 -2.51
N LYS A 126 -9.75 -12.09 -3.07
CA LYS A 126 -10.28 -11.92 -4.44
C LYS A 126 -9.21 -11.92 -5.53
N ARG A 127 -7.93 -11.99 -5.17
CA ARG A 127 -6.80 -11.89 -6.10
C ARG A 127 -6.70 -10.53 -6.84
N GLU A 128 -7.23 -9.49 -6.26
CA GLU A 128 -7.04 -8.11 -6.70
C GLU A 128 -5.74 -7.52 -6.12
N MET A 129 -5.28 -8.09 -4.98
CA MET A 129 -4.05 -7.74 -4.26
C MET A 129 -3.29 -9.01 -3.84
N SER A 130 -2.09 -8.79 -3.35
CA SER A 130 -1.23 -9.76 -2.67
C SER A 130 -0.93 -9.29 -1.24
N ILE A 131 -0.45 -10.18 -0.38
CA ILE A 131 0.09 -9.78 0.92
C ILE A 131 1.36 -8.92 0.72
N ILE A 132 2.28 -9.39 -0.14
CA ILE A 132 3.53 -8.70 -0.46
C ILE A 132 3.53 -8.33 -1.94
N GLY A 133 3.79 -7.05 -2.22
CA GLY A 133 3.86 -6.52 -3.59
C GLY A 133 4.01 -5.00 -3.58
N PRO A 134 4.13 -4.34 -4.74
CA PRO A 134 4.21 -2.89 -4.81
C PRO A 134 2.94 -2.24 -4.26
N ARG A 135 3.08 -1.16 -3.49
CA ARG A 135 1.92 -0.49 -2.87
C ARG A 135 0.91 -0.01 -3.91
N PRO A 136 -0.41 -0.27 -3.75
CA PRO A 136 -1.42 0.15 -4.71
C PRO A 136 -1.48 1.68 -4.84
N LEU A 137 -1.32 2.20 -6.04
CA LEU A 137 -1.31 3.63 -6.33
C LEU A 137 -2.58 4.07 -7.04
N VAL A 138 -2.97 5.32 -6.79
CA VAL A 138 -4.00 5.99 -7.57
C VAL A 138 -3.46 6.39 -8.94
N PRO A 139 -4.29 6.42 -9.99
CA PRO A 139 -3.83 6.77 -11.35
C PRO A 139 -3.07 8.09 -11.44
N LEU A 140 -3.48 9.12 -10.70
CA LEU A 140 -2.88 10.45 -10.74
C LEU A 140 -1.38 10.46 -10.35
N ILE A 141 -0.94 9.55 -9.47
CA ILE A 141 0.48 9.46 -9.08
C ILE A 141 1.38 9.14 -10.28
N PHE A 142 0.86 8.48 -11.30
CA PHE A 142 1.63 8.20 -12.50
C PHE A 142 1.82 9.44 -13.38
N ASP A 143 0.85 10.34 -13.39
CA ASP A 143 1.00 11.63 -14.08
C ASP A 143 1.98 12.53 -13.32
N ASP A 144 1.88 12.58 -12.00
CA ASP A 144 2.86 13.27 -11.14
C ASP A 144 4.27 12.72 -11.35
N ALA A 145 4.42 11.38 -11.42
CA ALA A 145 5.72 10.75 -11.66
C ALA A 145 6.35 11.18 -13.00
N ARG A 146 5.55 11.31 -14.09
CA ARG A 146 6.05 11.80 -15.38
C ARG A 146 6.59 13.21 -15.30
N HIS A 147 6.02 14.05 -14.44
CA HIS A 147 6.50 15.42 -14.22
C HIS A 147 7.78 15.43 -13.36
N VAL A 148 7.92 14.52 -12.41
CA VAL A 148 9.04 14.50 -11.44
C VAL A 148 10.29 13.83 -12.02
N VAL A 149 10.17 12.63 -12.62
CA VAL A 149 11.32 11.87 -13.13
C VAL A 149 11.39 11.78 -14.64
N GLY A 150 10.41 12.35 -15.35
CA GLY A 150 10.30 12.30 -16.80
C GLY A 150 9.50 11.10 -17.31
N SER A 151 8.87 11.30 -18.49
CA SER A 151 7.91 10.34 -19.04
C SER A 151 8.52 8.96 -19.28
N LYS A 152 9.75 8.89 -19.78
CA LYS A 152 10.40 7.60 -20.10
C LYS A 152 10.57 6.75 -18.83
N GLU A 153 11.16 7.30 -17.78
CA GLU A 153 11.42 6.59 -16.52
C GLU A 153 10.12 6.20 -15.83
N ALA A 154 9.14 7.12 -15.79
CA ALA A 154 7.83 6.87 -15.22
C ALA A 154 7.07 5.76 -15.99
N ASP A 155 7.07 5.77 -17.31
CA ASP A 155 6.37 4.77 -18.11
C ASP A 155 7.02 3.38 -18.00
N GLU A 156 8.35 3.30 -17.93
CA GLU A 156 9.07 2.05 -17.64
C GLU A 156 8.71 1.51 -16.24
N TRP A 157 8.68 2.36 -15.24
CA TRP A 157 8.24 1.98 -13.90
C TRP A 157 6.80 1.46 -13.87
N ILE A 158 5.87 2.14 -14.55
CA ILE A 158 4.46 1.71 -14.65
C ILE A 158 4.37 0.32 -15.28
N LYS A 159 5.14 0.05 -16.34
CA LYS A 159 5.20 -1.27 -16.99
C LYS A 159 5.69 -2.34 -16.01
N VAL A 160 6.83 -2.10 -15.35
CA VAL A 160 7.42 -3.05 -14.41
C VAL A 160 6.45 -3.37 -13.27
N ARG A 161 5.89 -2.35 -12.61
CA ARG A 161 4.99 -2.59 -11.48
C ARG A 161 3.70 -3.28 -11.85
N SER A 162 3.26 -3.12 -13.11
CA SER A 162 2.07 -3.79 -13.63
C SER A 162 2.22 -5.31 -13.77
N LEU A 163 3.43 -5.84 -13.67
CA LEU A 163 3.71 -7.28 -13.68
C LEU A 163 3.37 -7.98 -12.36
N ALA A 164 3.09 -7.24 -11.30
CA ALA A 164 2.79 -7.79 -9.99
C ALA A 164 1.41 -7.34 -9.50
N LEU A 165 0.77 -8.17 -8.68
CA LEU A 165 -0.36 -7.72 -7.87
C LEU A 165 0.13 -6.72 -6.83
N PRO A 166 -0.60 -5.61 -6.59
CA PRO A 166 -0.26 -4.68 -5.53
C PRO A 166 -0.35 -5.34 -4.16
N GLY A 167 0.56 -4.97 -3.25
CA GLY A 167 0.68 -5.55 -1.93
C GLY A 167 0.08 -4.71 -0.80
N ILE A 168 -0.31 -5.38 0.30
CA ILE A 168 -0.58 -4.71 1.58
C ILE A 168 0.74 -4.22 2.17
N PHE A 169 1.79 -5.05 2.10
CA PHE A 169 3.15 -4.72 2.54
C PHE A 169 4.08 -4.62 1.33
N ASP A 170 5.01 -3.67 1.39
CA ASP A 170 5.96 -3.40 0.32
C ASP A 170 7.34 -3.03 0.86
N GLU A 171 8.37 -3.30 0.07
CA GLU A 171 9.76 -3.04 0.42
C GLU A 171 10.06 -1.55 0.58
N PHE A 172 9.51 -0.70 -0.30
CA PHE A 172 9.71 0.74 -0.23
C PHE A 172 9.23 1.32 1.11
N SER A 173 8.03 0.94 1.57
CA SER A 173 7.49 1.42 2.85
C SER A 173 8.37 1.00 4.02
N ASN A 174 8.91 -0.22 4.00
CA ASN A 174 9.84 -0.70 5.02
C ASN A 174 11.15 0.07 5.01
N ALA A 175 11.74 0.27 3.84
CA ALA A 175 12.99 0.98 3.68
C ALA A 175 12.84 2.47 4.06
N HIS A 176 11.76 3.11 3.65
CA HIS A 176 11.48 4.51 3.97
C HIS A 176 11.35 4.76 5.49
N HIS A 177 10.75 3.79 6.22
CA HIS A 177 10.69 3.85 7.68
C HIS A 177 12.04 3.60 8.35
N SER A 178 12.87 2.71 7.76
CA SER A 178 14.14 2.29 8.36
C SER A 178 15.30 3.25 8.10
N TYR A 179 15.35 3.85 6.91
CA TYR A 179 16.54 4.57 6.44
C TYR A 179 16.34 6.07 6.27
N HIS A 180 15.13 6.61 6.53
CA HIS A 180 14.83 8.02 6.27
C HIS A 180 15.44 8.44 4.92
N VAL A 181 14.80 8.05 3.83
CA VAL A 181 15.27 8.39 2.48
C VAL A 181 15.40 9.91 2.40
N GLU A 182 16.63 10.38 2.45
CA GLU A 182 16.99 11.79 2.31
C GLU A 182 16.91 12.17 0.83
N GLY A 183 16.67 13.44 0.55
CA GLY A 183 16.60 13.96 -0.80
C GLY A 183 15.27 14.64 -1.12
N ASP A 184 15.21 15.16 -2.33
CA ASP A 184 14.01 15.79 -2.86
C ASP A 184 12.94 14.76 -3.27
N GLU A 185 11.84 15.24 -3.82
CA GLU A 185 10.74 14.38 -4.27
C GLU A 185 11.18 13.41 -5.39
N ALA A 186 12.08 13.86 -6.26
CA ALA A 186 12.60 13.02 -7.34
C ALA A 186 13.48 11.89 -6.81
N ASP A 187 14.32 12.15 -5.82
CA ASP A 187 15.17 11.14 -5.19
C ASP A 187 14.33 10.08 -4.47
N GLN A 188 13.30 10.51 -3.71
CA GLN A 188 12.37 9.61 -3.06
C GLN A 188 11.60 8.74 -4.06
N LEU A 189 11.17 9.32 -5.17
CA LEU A 189 10.48 8.58 -6.23
C LEU A 189 11.42 7.59 -6.94
N ARG A 190 12.65 7.99 -7.28
CA ARG A 190 13.66 7.08 -7.86
C ARG A 190 13.99 5.92 -6.94
N PHE A 191 14.15 6.19 -5.64
CA PHE A 191 14.35 5.13 -4.65
C PHE A 191 13.18 4.14 -4.65
N ARG A 192 11.95 4.64 -4.73
CA ARG A 192 10.76 3.81 -4.84
C ARG A 192 10.77 2.97 -6.13
N ILE A 193 11.03 3.60 -7.27
CA ILE A 193 11.15 2.93 -8.58
C ILE A 193 12.17 1.80 -8.51
N ALA A 194 13.35 2.07 -7.97
CA ALA A 194 14.42 1.08 -7.82
C ALA A 194 14.01 -0.07 -6.91
N SER A 195 13.41 0.21 -5.75
CA SER A 195 13.00 -0.80 -4.77
C SER A 195 11.90 -1.73 -5.32
N GLU A 196 10.87 -1.15 -5.94
CA GLU A 196 9.78 -1.92 -6.54
C GLU A 196 10.25 -2.74 -7.74
N SER A 197 11.09 -2.15 -8.61
CA SER A 197 11.64 -2.84 -9.77
C SER A 197 12.57 -3.99 -9.37
N ALA A 198 13.43 -3.80 -8.39
CA ALA A 198 14.30 -4.85 -7.88
C ALA A 198 13.49 -6.03 -7.30
N TYR A 199 12.42 -5.75 -6.55
CA TYR A 199 11.54 -6.81 -6.07
C TYR A 199 10.92 -7.59 -7.24
N ILE A 200 10.30 -6.90 -8.19
CA ILE A 200 9.51 -7.52 -9.26
C ILE A 200 10.39 -8.30 -10.25
N LEU A 201 11.53 -7.73 -10.65
CA LEU A 201 12.36 -8.28 -11.71
C LEU A 201 13.41 -9.28 -11.21
N GLU A 202 13.89 -9.12 -9.95
CA GLU A 202 15.09 -9.83 -9.51
C GLU A 202 14.85 -10.69 -8.25
N LYS A 203 14.15 -10.16 -7.24
CA LYS A 203 14.16 -10.71 -5.88
C LYS A 203 12.94 -11.53 -5.51
N ALA A 204 11.76 -11.29 -6.14
CA ALA A 204 10.51 -11.91 -5.72
C ALA A 204 10.65 -13.43 -5.58
N SER A 205 10.43 -13.92 -4.37
CA SER A 205 10.54 -15.31 -3.93
C SER A 205 9.84 -15.47 -2.59
N VAL A 206 9.59 -16.71 -2.18
CA VAL A 206 9.04 -17.00 -0.83
C VAL A 206 9.92 -16.41 0.28
N GLN A 207 11.24 -16.55 0.13
CA GLN A 207 12.19 -16.04 1.14
C GLN A 207 12.15 -14.52 1.23
N GLU A 208 12.06 -13.84 0.09
CA GLU A 208 11.97 -12.37 0.06
C GLU A 208 10.65 -11.87 0.62
N ASP A 209 9.54 -12.53 0.32
CA ASP A 209 8.24 -12.21 0.92
C ASP A 209 8.26 -12.35 2.44
N LEU A 210 8.85 -13.45 2.95
CA LEU A 210 9.02 -13.65 4.39
C LEU A 210 9.93 -12.60 5.02
N ARG A 211 11.00 -12.17 4.32
CA ARG A 211 11.88 -11.10 4.77
C ARG A 211 11.14 -9.77 4.89
N ILE A 212 10.41 -9.38 3.84
CA ILE A 212 9.61 -8.13 3.82
C ILE A 212 8.57 -8.16 4.93
N MET A 213 7.86 -9.27 5.09
CA MET A 213 6.86 -9.43 6.14
C MET A 213 7.48 -9.35 7.54
N GLY A 214 8.61 -10.03 7.78
CA GLY A 214 9.33 -9.98 9.05
C GLY A 214 9.79 -8.56 9.40
N ASN A 215 10.36 -7.83 8.43
CA ASN A 215 10.75 -6.44 8.62
C ASN A 215 9.55 -5.55 8.95
N THR A 216 8.42 -5.72 8.23
CA THR A 216 7.20 -4.96 8.49
C THR A 216 6.67 -5.20 9.91
N LEU A 217 6.63 -6.46 10.35
CA LEU A 217 6.18 -6.81 11.71
C LEU A 217 7.13 -6.26 12.79
N GLY A 218 8.44 -6.30 12.55
CA GLY A 218 9.44 -5.70 13.43
C GLY A 218 9.28 -4.19 13.56
N LEU A 219 9.10 -3.48 12.45
CA LEU A 219 8.84 -2.04 12.42
C LEU A 219 7.52 -1.69 13.13
N PHE A 220 6.47 -2.47 12.90
CA PHE A 220 5.19 -2.30 13.58
C PHE A 220 5.36 -2.44 15.09
N GLY A 221 5.99 -3.52 15.55
CA GLY A 221 6.23 -3.77 16.98
C GLY A 221 7.03 -2.64 17.64
N SER A 222 8.11 -2.16 17.00
CA SER A 222 8.92 -1.06 17.51
C SER A 222 8.16 0.26 17.57
N THR A 223 7.29 0.53 16.59
CA THR A 223 6.45 1.74 16.56
C THR A 223 5.40 1.73 17.66
N VAL A 224 4.70 0.62 17.85
CA VAL A 224 3.71 0.46 18.93
C VAL A 224 4.38 0.59 20.30
N MET A 225 5.54 -0.04 20.49
CA MET A 225 6.30 0.04 21.76
C MET A 225 6.73 1.47 22.06
N ARG A 226 7.23 2.21 21.07
CA ARG A 226 7.63 3.63 21.25
C ARG A 226 6.46 4.49 21.70
N HIS A 227 5.30 4.37 21.06
CA HIS A 227 4.10 5.11 21.46
C HIS A 227 3.60 4.71 22.84
N ALA A 228 3.67 3.43 23.21
CA ALA A 228 3.32 2.98 24.55
C ALA A 228 4.22 3.60 25.62
N VAL A 229 5.54 3.64 25.39
CA VAL A 229 6.51 4.28 26.29
C VAL A 229 6.25 5.80 26.40
N GLU A 230 5.95 6.48 25.31
CA GLU A 230 5.61 7.91 25.34
C GLU A 230 4.34 8.22 26.15
N ILE A 231 3.33 7.35 26.06
CA ILE A 231 2.10 7.49 26.86
C ILE A 231 2.37 7.28 28.34
N VAL A 232 3.12 6.22 28.70
CA VAL A 232 3.46 5.91 30.10
C VAL A 232 4.40 6.98 30.71
N GLY A 233 5.36 7.50 29.91
CA GLY A 233 6.28 8.54 30.36
C GLY A 233 5.65 9.94 30.53
N ARG A 234 4.43 10.15 30.05
CA ARG A 234 3.66 11.40 30.21
C ARG A 234 2.73 11.39 31.43
N THR A 235 2.83 10.41 32.36
CA THR A 235 2.10 10.49 33.61
C THR A 235 2.52 11.77 34.33
N PRO A 236 1.57 12.67 34.72
CA PRO A 236 1.92 13.89 35.42
C PRO A 236 2.62 13.50 36.71
N SER A 237 3.79 14.08 36.95
CA SER A 237 4.35 14.12 38.32
C SER A 237 3.28 14.72 39.21
N THR A 238 2.62 13.91 40.02
CA THR A 238 1.79 14.39 41.12
C THR A 238 2.69 15.17 42.03
N GLY A 239 2.72 16.48 41.81
CA GLY A 239 3.34 17.41 42.74
C GLY A 239 2.64 17.31 44.09
N ALA A 240 3.40 16.93 45.08
CA ALA A 240 3.06 17.08 46.46
C ALA A 240 3.15 18.56 46.85
#